data_b9a46f6069377c3433c8ee9625d226d4
#
_entry.id   b9a46f6069377c3433c8ee9625d226d4
#
_cell.length_a   1.000
_cell.length_b   1.000
_cell.length_c   1.000
_cell.angle_alpha   90.00
_cell.angle_beta   90.00
_cell.angle_gamma   90.00
#
_symmetry.space_group_name_H-M   'P 1'
#
loop_
_entity.id
_entity.type
_entity.pdbx_description
1 polymer ?
#
loop_
_entity_poly.entity_id
_entity_poly.type
_entity_poly.pdbx_seq_one_letter_code
_entity_poly.pdbx_strand_id
1 'polypeptide(L)'
;MKGYIIDSPAGIFLLEKTGKLAEKALFPRNPKDAAVSVEDLRKGSLPVGAEDFLNRLSRIELEQVTVDSQPLATIARRLTGVQVVLDETDETIGKLRNRLPNILVRLRLVESKDDYDQFLRDVSMELARSAIAVATTKRDLYAIQTVRCIEDLDKTLNLLAGRIREWYGLHFPELDRMIEKHDTYARLVQNLGPRSLFSPENLVKVGIPEDKAITISDAAQRSMGAEMPAPDMEWLGEVCSRVLELYKLRDTAEKYADKIMVEVAPNMSAVLGAVLSAKIISIAGGLDRVAKMPASTLQVLGAEKALFRTLKTGARPPKHGIIFQYAAIHQAPKWLRGKIARAVAGKLAIAARMDAFGGANEGERFRRALDEKIKELKERYHGQPPRQKYAEADHQAPRDARRSLLDRPGEWRKEAGHEKYGGRDQRLRRRYGKGQR
;
A
#
# COMPACT_ATOMS: atom_id res chain seq x y z
N MET A 1 -5.68 49.56 4.89
CA MET A 1 -5.70 49.06 3.50
C MET A 1 -5.98 47.56 3.50
N LYS A 2 -6.81 47.05 2.55
CA LYS A 2 -7.00 45.60 2.36
C LYS A 2 -6.02 45.06 1.31
N GLY A 3 -5.25 44.05 1.67
CA GLY A 3 -4.22 43.43 0.81
C GLY A 3 -4.48 41.95 0.57
N TYR A 4 -3.92 41.42 -0.53
CA TYR A 4 -3.96 40.04 -0.93
C TYR A 4 -2.54 39.49 -1.05
N ILE A 5 -2.17 38.48 -0.26
CA ILE A 5 -0.87 37.84 -0.40
C ILE A 5 -1.02 36.63 -1.31
N ILE A 6 -0.23 36.64 -2.37
CA ILE A 6 -0.19 35.58 -3.38
C ILE A 6 1.23 35.06 -3.49
N ASP A 7 1.38 33.74 -3.49
CA ASP A 7 2.62 33.06 -3.79
C ASP A 7 2.69 32.62 -5.25
N SER A 8 3.89 32.55 -5.76
CA SER A 8 4.25 31.91 -7.02
C SER A 8 5.68 31.40 -6.95
N PRO A 9 6.13 30.55 -7.88
CA PRO A 9 7.53 30.17 -7.96
C PRO A 9 8.51 31.35 -8.16
N ALA A 10 8.03 32.52 -8.60
CA ALA A 10 8.84 33.73 -8.73
C ALA A 10 8.97 34.54 -7.41
N GLY A 11 8.12 34.24 -6.38
CA GLY A 11 8.16 34.96 -5.11
C GLY A 11 6.81 35.06 -4.41
N ILE A 12 6.78 35.86 -3.34
CA ILE A 12 5.59 36.24 -2.58
C ILE A 12 5.26 37.70 -2.90
N PHE A 13 4.00 38.00 -3.16
CA PHE A 13 3.52 39.29 -3.57
C PHE A 13 2.35 39.78 -2.73
N LEU A 14 2.42 41.00 -2.21
CA LEU A 14 1.28 41.71 -1.66
C LEU A 14 0.68 42.58 -2.76
N LEU A 15 -0.56 42.30 -3.12
CA LEU A 15 -1.32 43.02 -4.14
C LEU A 15 -2.54 43.72 -3.53
N GLU A 16 -2.88 44.87 -4.05
CA GLU A 16 -4.19 45.50 -3.84
C GLU A 16 -5.26 44.78 -4.70
N LYS A 17 -6.53 44.99 -4.40
CA LYS A 17 -7.64 44.48 -5.21
C LYS A 17 -7.58 44.88 -6.68
N THR A 18 -6.99 46.05 -6.97
CA THR A 18 -6.78 46.54 -8.31
C THR A 18 -5.70 45.81 -9.11
N GLY A 19 -4.88 45.03 -8.45
CA GLY A 19 -3.68 44.39 -9.02
C GLY A 19 -2.42 45.25 -8.94
N LYS A 20 -2.45 46.34 -8.19
CA LYS A 20 -1.25 47.14 -7.91
C LYS A 20 -0.39 46.40 -6.91
N LEU A 21 0.90 46.25 -7.22
CA LEU A 21 1.88 45.66 -6.33
C LEU A 21 2.23 46.63 -5.21
N ALA A 22 1.98 46.22 -3.96
CA ALA A 22 2.36 47.01 -2.78
C ALA A 22 3.72 46.57 -2.24
N GLU A 23 4.01 45.28 -2.16
CA GLU A 23 5.27 44.72 -1.67
C GLU A 23 5.58 43.36 -2.34
N LYS A 24 6.85 42.95 -2.36
CA LYS A 24 7.29 41.69 -2.94
C LYS A 24 8.50 41.09 -2.21
N ALA A 25 8.57 39.75 -2.20
CA ALA A 25 9.79 39.01 -1.94
C ALA A 25 10.04 38.07 -3.13
N LEU A 26 11.12 38.31 -3.89
CA LEU A 26 11.45 37.50 -5.06
C LEU A 26 12.28 36.31 -4.62
N PHE A 27 12.00 35.15 -5.24
CA PHE A 27 12.82 33.95 -5.12
C PHE A 27 13.95 33.96 -6.15
N PRO A 28 14.99 33.14 -5.93
CA PRO A 28 16.06 32.98 -6.90
C PRO A 28 15.53 32.56 -8.28
N ARG A 29 16.10 33.08 -9.35
CA ARG A 29 15.72 32.71 -10.73
C ARG A 29 16.20 31.31 -11.15
N ASN A 30 17.05 30.66 -10.36
CA ASN A 30 17.44 29.31 -10.59
C ASN A 30 16.24 28.35 -10.21
N PRO A 31 15.74 27.52 -11.13
CA PRO A 31 14.60 26.66 -10.88
C PRO A 31 14.75 25.73 -9.63
N LYS A 32 15.98 25.25 -9.35
CA LYS A 32 16.26 24.41 -8.18
C LYS A 32 16.08 25.16 -6.86
N ASP A 33 16.63 26.35 -6.76
CA ASP A 33 16.55 27.17 -5.54
C ASP A 33 15.13 27.73 -5.34
N ALA A 34 14.46 28.07 -6.46
CA ALA A 34 13.05 28.44 -6.43
C ALA A 34 12.15 27.29 -5.95
N ALA A 35 12.45 26.06 -6.37
CA ALA A 35 11.72 24.87 -5.88
C ALA A 35 11.87 24.67 -4.37
N VAL A 36 13.07 24.87 -3.81
CA VAL A 36 13.30 24.84 -2.35
C VAL A 36 12.47 25.91 -1.66
N SER A 37 12.46 27.13 -2.20
CA SER A 37 11.68 28.25 -1.65
C SER A 37 10.17 27.96 -1.63
N VAL A 38 9.65 27.32 -2.68
CA VAL A 38 8.25 26.89 -2.76
C VAL A 38 7.96 25.78 -1.76
N GLU A 39 8.88 24.82 -1.54
CA GLU A 39 8.72 23.77 -0.51
C GLU A 39 8.69 24.35 0.89
N ASP A 40 9.53 25.34 1.20
CA ASP A 40 9.53 26.00 2.50
C ASP A 40 8.21 26.72 2.77
N LEU A 41 7.68 27.43 1.76
CA LEU A 41 6.34 28.03 1.86
C LEU A 41 5.25 27.00 2.13
N ARG A 42 5.27 25.86 1.44
CA ARG A 42 4.30 24.78 1.66
C ARG A 42 4.37 24.21 3.07
N LYS A 43 5.53 24.25 3.72
CA LYS A 43 5.72 23.88 5.13
C LYS A 43 5.32 24.99 6.10
N GLY A 44 4.92 26.18 5.63
CA GLY A 44 4.57 27.34 6.45
C GLY A 44 5.78 28.08 7.02
N SER A 45 6.95 27.91 6.41
CA SER A 45 8.18 28.65 6.72
C SER A 45 8.50 29.66 5.62
N LEU A 46 9.13 30.77 6.02
CA LEU A 46 9.62 31.75 5.05
C LEU A 46 10.91 31.23 4.42
N PRO A 47 11.02 31.29 3.07
CA PRO A 47 12.25 30.97 2.38
C PRO A 47 13.39 31.95 2.74
N VAL A 48 14.61 31.47 2.61
CA VAL A 48 15.81 32.29 2.78
C VAL A 48 15.75 33.51 1.83
N GLY A 49 15.97 34.70 2.37
CA GLY A 49 15.85 35.98 1.64
C GLY A 49 14.45 36.60 1.62
N ALA A 50 13.42 35.89 2.13
CA ALA A 50 12.06 36.43 2.30
C ALA A 50 11.76 36.90 3.73
N GLU A 51 12.73 36.83 4.63
CA GLU A 51 12.55 37.19 6.05
C GLU A 51 12.20 38.66 6.24
N ASP A 52 12.86 39.57 5.46
CA ASP A 52 12.57 40.99 5.48
C ASP A 52 11.21 41.37 4.92
N PHE A 53 10.56 40.46 4.19
CA PHE A 53 9.24 40.74 3.61
C PHE A 53 8.21 41.06 4.71
N LEU A 54 8.17 40.29 5.79
CA LEU A 54 7.26 40.56 6.92
C LEU A 54 7.60 41.89 7.60
N ASN A 55 8.88 42.22 7.74
CA ASN A 55 9.33 43.51 8.31
C ASN A 55 8.91 44.68 7.46
N ARG A 56 8.93 44.54 6.13
CA ARG A 56 8.45 45.58 5.18
C ARG A 56 6.92 45.67 5.21
N LEU A 57 6.21 44.54 5.31
CA LEU A 57 4.75 44.52 5.43
C LEU A 57 4.25 45.23 6.71
N SER A 58 4.97 45.10 7.82
CA SER A 58 4.61 45.78 9.08
C SER A 58 4.73 47.30 9.03
N ARG A 59 5.43 47.87 8.03
CA ARG A 59 5.53 49.30 7.80
C ARG A 59 4.38 49.85 6.95
N ILE A 60 3.59 49.00 6.33
CA ILE A 60 2.43 49.37 5.53
C ILE A 60 1.21 49.34 6.42
N GLU A 61 0.36 50.36 6.37
CA GLU A 61 -0.90 50.41 7.12
C GLU A 61 -1.91 49.39 6.56
N LEU A 62 -1.76 48.11 6.95
CA LEU A 62 -2.63 46.99 6.58
C LEU A 62 -3.66 46.80 7.66
N GLU A 63 -4.94 46.84 7.33
CA GLU A 63 -6.06 46.48 8.19
C GLU A 63 -6.37 44.99 8.09
N GLN A 64 -6.37 44.50 6.86
CA GLN A 64 -6.75 43.13 6.54
C GLN A 64 -5.88 42.57 5.41
N VAL A 65 -5.46 41.30 5.58
CA VAL A 65 -4.77 40.51 4.55
C VAL A 65 -5.56 39.24 4.28
N THR A 66 -5.89 38.99 3.02
CA THR A 66 -6.53 37.76 2.57
C THR A 66 -5.52 36.85 1.90
N VAL A 67 -5.57 35.56 2.22
CA VAL A 67 -4.71 34.50 1.69
C VAL A 67 -5.57 33.31 1.29
N ASP A 68 -5.10 32.52 0.29
CA ASP A 68 -5.83 31.35 -0.22
C ASP A 68 -5.30 30.00 0.30
N SER A 69 -4.26 30.00 1.12
CA SER A 69 -3.69 28.76 1.63
C SER A 69 -3.32 28.83 3.11
N GLN A 70 -3.48 27.69 3.80
CA GLN A 70 -3.13 27.59 5.22
C GLN A 70 -1.64 27.87 5.51
N PRO A 71 -0.67 27.44 4.71
CA PRO A 71 0.73 27.81 4.91
C PRO A 71 0.96 29.32 4.88
N LEU A 72 0.41 30.02 3.88
CA LEU A 72 0.48 31.49 3.79
C LEU A 72 -0.21 32.15 4.97
N ALA A 73 -1.36 31.65 5.42
CA ALA A 73 -2.02 32.16 6.62
C ALA A 73 -1.15 32.05 7.86
N THR A 74 -0.42 30.93 8.00
CA THR A 74 0.51 30.71 9.12
C THR A 74 1.66 31.74 9.09
N ILE A 75 2.16 32.07 7.93
CA ILE A 75 3.20 33.10 7.73
C ILE A 75 2.63 34.50 8.01
N ALA A 76 1.47 34.82 7.42
CA ALA A 76 0.83 36.13 7.55
C ALA A 76 0.42 36.44 9.01
N ARG A 77 0.02 35.45 9.80
CA ARG A 77 -0.31 35.62 11.24
C ARG A 77 0.86 36.08 12.13
N ARG A 78 2.09 36.08 11.60
CA ARG A 78 3.24 36.67 12.28
C ARG A 78 3.23 38.21 12.23
N LEU A 79 2.39 38.79 11.36
CA LEU A 79 2.18 40.25 11.31
C LEU A 79 1.36 40.69 12.52
N THR A 80 1.88 41.62 13.30
CA THR A 80 1.19 42.21 14.46
C THR A 80 0.19 43.28 14.01
N GLY A 81 -1.03 43.25 14.53
CA GLY A 81 -2.03 44.30 14.27
C GLY A 81 -2.79 44.16 12.95
N VAL A 82 -2.57 43.07 12.18
CA VAL A 82 -3.24 42.83 10.88
C VAL A 82 -4.22 41.68 11.00
N GLN A 83 -5.45 41.87 10.53
CA GLN A 83 -6.45 40.80 10.44
C GLN A 83 -6.11 39.87 9.26
N VAL A 84 -5.81 38.61 9.52
CA VAL A 84 -5.54 37.60 8.48
C VAL A 84 -6.81 36.78 8.23
N VAL A 85 -7.31 36.81 7.00
CA VAL A 85 -8.46 36.04 6.52
C VAL A 85 -7.96 34.96 5.58
N LEU A 86 -8.27 33.70 5.91
CA LEU A 86 -8.07 32.56 5.02
C LEU A 86 -9.35 32.32 4.23
N ASP A 87 -9.29 32.49 2.92
CA ASP A 87 -10.39 32.15 2.00
C ASP A 87 -9.84 31.47 0.75
N GLU A 88 -9.98 30.14 0.73
CA GLU A 88 -9.50 29.29 -0.37
C GLU A 88 -10.32 29.48 -1.66
N THR A 89 -11.49 30.14 -1.57
CA THR A 89 -12.44 30.30 -2.67
C THR A 89 -12.57 31.75 -3.16
N ASP A 90 -11.77 32.69 -2.64
CA ASP A 90 -11.85 34.11 -3.01
C ASP A 90 -11.60 34.31 -4.52
N GLU A 91 -12.63 34.74 -5.23
CA GLU A 91 -12.54 35.03 -6.67
C GLU A 91 -11.52 36.14 -6.98
N THR A 92 -11.27 37.06 -6.05
CA THR A 92 -10.31 38.15 -6.25
C THR A 92 -8.91 37.60 -6.34
N ILE A 93 -8.53 36.67 -5.44
CA ILE A 93 -7.21 36.01 -5.49
C ILE A 93 -7.06 35.25 -6.80
N GLY A 94 -8.08 34.51 -7.24
CA GLY A 94 -8.05 33.81 -8.52
C GLY A 94 -7.83 34.75 -9.71
N LYS A 95 -8.52 35.90 -9.74
CA LYS A 95 -8.34 36.93 -10.78
C LYS A 95 -6.95 37.57 -10.73
N LEU A 96 -6.42 37.81 -9.52
CA LEU A 96 -5.07 38.36 -9.34
C LEU A 96 -3.98 37.37 -9.73
N ARG A 97 -4.14 36.08 -9.40
CA ARG A 97 -3.24 34.98 -9.79
C ARG A 97 -3.14 34.89 -11.33
N ASN A 98 -4.26 34.95 -12.02
CA ASN A 98 -4.31 34.94 -13.49
C ASN A 98 -3.68 36.17 -14.14
N ARG A 99 -3.68 37.33 -13.44
CA ARG A 99 -3.05 38.55 -13.89
C ARG A 99 -1.58 38.69 -13.50
N LEU A 100 -1.10 37.88 -12.56
CA LEU A 100 0.26 37.97 -12.00
C LEU A 100 1.35 37.94 -13.07
N PRO A 101 1.34 37.07 -14.11
CA PRO A 101 2.36 37.10 -15.15
C PRO A 101 2.47 38.48 -15.85
N ASN A 102 1.33 39.08 -16.21
CA ASN A 102 1.29 40.37 -16.84
C ASN A 102 1.76 41.52 -15.92
N ILE A 103 1.50 41.39 -14.61
CA ILE A 103 1.98 42.34 -13.60
C ILE A 103 3.51 42.24 -13.51
N LEU A 104 4.06 41.02 -13.47
CA LEU A 104 5.52 40.81 -13.38
C LEU A 104 6.27 41.31 -14.62
N VAL A 105 5.72 41.07 -15.81
CA VAL A 105 6.29 41.61 -17.08
C VAL A 105 6.27 43.15 -17.10
N ARG A 106 5.14 43.75 -16.72
CA ARG A 106 5.03 45.23 -16.66
C ARG A 106 6.02 45.85 -15.68
N LEU A 107 6.33 45.17 -14.60
CA LEU A 107 7.29 45.59 -13.58
C LEU A 107 8.73 45.22 -13.94
N ARG A 108 8.97 44.68 -15.15
CA ARG A 108 10.29 44.22 -15.64
C ARG A 108 10.96 43.20 -14.69
N LEU A 109 10.15 42.44 -13.99
CA LEU A 109 10.62 41.37 -13.11
C LEU A 109 10.81 40.03 -13.87
N VAL A 110 10.14 39.92 -15.03
CA VAL A 110 10.23 38.81 -15.97
C VAL A 110 10.24 39.42 -17.37
N GLU A 111 10.94 38.80 -18.32
CA GLU A 111 11.12 39.36 -19.67
C GLU A 111 9.84 39.28 -20.50
N SER A 112 9.19 38.14 -20.49
CA SER A 112 7.94 37.88 -21.19
C SER A 112 7.04 36.93 -20.42
N LYS A 113 5.78 36.77 -20.87
CA LYS A 113 4.88 35.80 -20.31
C LYS A 113 5.37 34.36 -20.60
N ASP A 114 5.93 34.13 -21.78
CA ASP A 114 6.44 32.81 -22.17
C ASP A 114 7.65 32.40 -21.31
N ASP A 115 8.55 33.35 -20.97
CA ASP A 115 9.65 33.15 -20.05
C ASP A 115 9.15 32.77 -18.64
N TYR A 116 8.11 33.46 -18.16
CA TYR A 116 7.49 33.12 -16.88
C TYR A 116 6.86 31.70 -16.91
N ASP A 117 6.13 31.37 -17.96
CA ASP A 117 5.50 30.06 -18.11
C ASP A 117 6.57 28.93 -18.25
N GLN A 118 7.69 29.20 -18.90
CA GLN A 118 8.83 28.28 -18.96
C GLN A 118 9.46 28.10 -17.59
N PHE A 119 9.70 29.16 -16.86
CA PHE A 119 10.22 29.10 -15.49
C PHE A 119 9.30 28.33 -14.57
N LEU A 120 7.97 28.48 -14.66
CA LEU A 120 6.98 27.69 -13.91
C LEU A 120 7.10 26.20 -14.22
N ARG A 121 7.26 25.85 -15.51
CA ARG A 121 7.45 24.43 -15.91
C ARG A 121 8.72 23.86 -15.31
N ASP A 122 9.84 24.60 -15.39
CA ASP A 122 11.13 24.15 -14.90
C ASP A 122 11.13 23.96 -13.37
N VAL A 123 10.54 24.90 -12.61
CA VAL A 123 10.36 24.76 -11.16
C VAL A 123 9.45 23.58 -10.83
N SER A 124 8.36 23.38 -11.57
CA SER A 124 7.45 22.26 -11.37
C SER A 124 8.15 20.91 -11.63
N MET A 125 9.03 20.85 -12.62
CA MET A 125 9.87 19.67 -12.88
C MET A 125 10.87 19.40 -11.75
N GLU A 126 11.51 20.45 -11.21
CA GLU A 126 12.41 20.27 -10.05
C GLU A 126 11.66 19.85 -8.78
N LEU A 127 10.47 20.39 -8.51
CA LEU A 127 9.60 19.94 -7.42
C LEU A 127 9.20 18.48 -7.60
N ALA A 128 8.87 18.06 -8.82
CA ALA A 128 8.56 16.66 -9.10
C ALA A 128 9.79 15.75 -8.89
N ARG A 129 10.98 16.18 -9.32
CA ARG A 129 12.25 15.46 -9.09
C ARG A 129 12.56 15.33 -7.60
N SER A 130 12.42 16.43 -6.84
CA SER A 130 12.60 16.43 -5.39
C SER A 130 11.62 15.46 -4.70
N ALA A 131 10.35 15.51 -5.07
CA ALA A 131 9.34 14.61 -4.53
C ALA A 131 9.64 13.14 -4.86
N ILE A 132 10.10 12.83 -6.07
CA ILE A 132 10.52 11.48 -6.47
C ILE A 132 11.77 11.07 -5.68
N ALA A 133 12.76 11.93 -5.54
CA ALA A 133 13.97 11.63 -4.77
C ALA A 133 13.64 11.32 -3.31
N VAL A 134 12.77 12.10 -2.66
CA VAL A 134 12.30 11.83 -1.30
C VAL A 134 11.50 10.54 -1.23
N ALA A 135 10.67 10.26 -2.24
CA ALA A 135 9.91 9.00 -2.29
C ALA A 135 10.83 7.78 -2.48
N THR A 136 11.87 7.88 -3.33
CA THR A 136 12.82 6.79 -3.56
C THR A 136 13.75 6.51 -2.38
N THR A 137 13.97 7.48 -1.49
CA THR A 137 14.70 7.23 -0.23
C THR A 137 13.88 6.43 0.78
N LYS A 138 12.56 6.34 0.60
CA LYS A 138 11.69 5.53 1.47
C LYS A 138 11.87 4.04 1.18
N ARG A 139 12.65 3.38 2.01
CA ARG A 139 12.92 1.95 1.93
C ARG A 139 11.68 1.07 2.02
N ASP A 140 10.58 1.56 2.57
CA ASP A 140 9.29 0.84 2.64
C ASP A 140 8.69 0.54 1.26
N LEU A 141 8.95 1.37 0.23
CA LEU A 141 8.55 1.08 -1.14
C LEU A 141 9.23 -0.17 -1.70
N TYR A 142 10.49 -0.40 -1.38
CA TYR A 142 11.20 -1.61 -1.79
C TYR A 142 10.62 -2.85 -1.08
N ALA A 143 10.30 -2.74 0.20
CA ALA A 143 9.61 -3.81 0.93
C ALA A 143 8.25 -4.14 0.31
N ILE A 144 7.48 -3.12 -0.10
CA ILE A 144 6.21 -3.29 -0.81
C ILE A 144 6.39 -4.03 -2.14
N GLN A 145 7.37 -3.63 -2.96
CA GLN A 145 7.61 -4.28 -4.26
C GLN A 145 8.09 -5.72 -4.08
N THR A 146 8.94 -5.97 -3.09
CA THR A 146 9.43 -7.33 -2.79
C THR A 146 8.28 -8.26 -2.40
N VAL A 147 7.39 -7.83 -1.51
CA VAL A 147 6.28 -8.68 -1.09
C VAL A 147 5.26 -8.90 -2.21
N ARG A 148 5.03 -7.91 -3.07
CA ARG A 148 4.19 -8.10 -4.27
C ARG A 148 4.81 -9.11 -5.24
N CYS A 149 6.13 -9.04 -5.43
CA CYS A 149 6.85 -10.03 -6.23
C CYS A 149 6.68 -11.45 -5.66
N ILE A 150 6.79 -11.62 -4.34
CA ILE A 150 6.54 -12.91 -3.66
C ILE A 150 5.11 -13.39 -3.92
N GLU A 151 4.11 -12.52 -3.80
CA GLU A 151 2.70 -12.87 -4.06
C GLU A 151 2.44 -13.25 -5.52
N ASP A 152 3.11 -12.62 -6.47
CA ASP A 152 2.98 -12.95 -7.88
C ASP A 152 3.73 -14.25 -8.22
N LEU A 153 4.89 -14.50 -7.60
CA LEU A 153 5.57 -15.79 -7.67
C LEU A 153 4.71 -16.92 -7.10
N ASP A 154 4.07 -16.73 -5.94
CA ASP A 154 3.16 -17.73 -5.35
C ASP A 154 2.00 -18.08 -6.31
N LYS A 155 1.39 -17.08 -6.96
CA LYS A 155 0.32 -17.30 -7.95
C LYS A 155 0.82 -18.06 -9.17
N THR A 156 1.98 -17.65 -9.70
CA THR A 156 2.61 -18.26 -10.88
C THR A 156 3.02 -19.71 -10.61
N LEU A 157 3.63 -19.96 -9.46
CA LEU A 157 4.02 -21.30 -9.02
C LEU A 157 2.81 -22.23 -8.88
N ASN A 158 1.72 -21.75 -8.26
CA ASN A 158 0.49 -22.53 -8.14
C ASN A 158 -0.12 -22.85 -9.52
N LEU A 159 -0.12 -21.87 -10.44
CA LEU A 159 -0.64 -22.05 -11.78
C LEU A 159 0.17 -23.12 -12.56
N LEU A 160 1.50 -22.97 -12.57
CA LEU A 160 2.39 -23.88 -13.29
C LEU A 160 2.40 -25.28 -12.64
N ALA A 161 2.38 -25.36 -11.32
CA ALA A 161 2.28 -26.63 -10.61
C ALA A 161 0.99 -27.38 -10.96
N GLY A 162 -0.14 -26.65 -11.06
CA GLY A 162 -1.39 -27.23 -11.56
C GLY A 162 -1.25 -27.82 -12.97
N ARG A 163 -0.60 -27.09 -13.88
CA ARG A 163 -0.35 -27.57 -15.25
C ARG A 163 0.56 -28.80 -15.31
N ILE A 164 1.62 -28.80 -14.50
CA ILE A 164 2.50 -29.98 -14.40
C ILE A 164 1.72 -31.19 -13.92
N ARG A 165 0.88 -31.04 -12.88
CA ARG A 165 0.07 -32.12 -12.33
C ARG A 165 -0.98 -32.64 -13.31
N GLU A 166 -1.68 -31.74 -14.00
CA GLU A 166 -2.63 -32.09 -15.07
C GLU A 166 -1.97 -32.88 -16.21
N TRP A 167 -0.80 -32.41 -16.64
CA TRP A 167 -0.09 -32.99 -17.78
C TRP A 167 0.56 -34.33 -17.41
N TYR A 168 1.36 -34.36 -16.36
CA TYR A 168 2.03 -35.58 -15.89
C TYR A 168 1.03 -36.60 -15.33
N GLY A 169 -0.12 -36.15 -14.85
CA GLY A 169 -1.22 -36.99 -14.40
C GLY A 169 -1.82 -37.88 -15.49
N LEU A 170 -1.63 -37.56 -16.78
CA LEU A 170 -1.97 -38.47 -17.89
C LEU A 170 -1.06 -39.69 -17.94
N HIS A 171 0.19 -39.52 -17.49
CA HIS A 171 1.20 -40.58 -17.45
C HIS A 171 1.19 -41.32 -16.09
N PHE A 172 1.07 -40.61 -14.96
CA PHE A 172 1.10 -41.19 -13.61
C PHE A 172 0.05 -40.51 -12.69
N PRO A 173 -1.25 -40.80 -12.84
CA PRO A 173 -2.32 -40.17 -12.10
C PRO A 173 -2.27 -40.40 -10.60
N GLU A 174 -1.77 -41.54 -10.15
CA GLU A 174 -1.71 -41.89 -8.72
C GLU A 174 -0.74 -41.01 -7.95
N LEU A 175 0.32 -40.49 -8.58
CA LEU A 175 1.34 -39.63 -7.97
C LEU A 175 0.73 -38.35 -7.40
N ASP A 176 -0.33 -37.81 -8.03
CA ASP A 176 -0.98 -36.58 -7.60
C ASP A 176 -1.52 -36.66 -6.16
N ARG A 177 -2.06 -37.81 -5.79
CA ARG A 177 -2.60 -38.05 -4.43
C ARG A 177 -1.53 -38.35 -3.40
N MET A 178 -0.36 -38.86 -3.84
CA MET A 178 0.72 -39.31 -2.97
C MET A 178 1.66 -38.16 -2.56
N ILE A 179 1.78 -37.15 -3.41
CA ILE A 179 2.69 -36.01 -3.24
C ILE A 179 1.89 -34.71 -3.22
N GLU A 180 1.65 -34.16 -2.01
CA GLU A 180 0.92 -32.91 -1.85
C GLU A 180 1.75 -31.68 -2.22
N LYS A 181 3.07 -31.70 -1.90
CA LYS A 181 3.95 -30.55 -2.13
C LYS A 181 4.29 -30.41 -3.60
N HIS A 182 4.02 -29.23 -4.16
CA HIS A 182 4.24 -28.93 -5.57
C HIS A 182 5.73 -28.96 -5.97
N ASP A 183 6.62 -28.45 -5.12
CA ASP A 183 8.07 -28.47 -5.35
C ASP A 183 8.62 -29.89 -5.41
N THR A 184 8.19 -30.74 -4.51
CA THR A 184 8.56 -32.16 -4.46
C THR A 184 8.03 -32.90 -5.68
N TYR A 185 6.79 -32.63 -6.09
CA TYR A 185 6.20 -33.20 -7.30
C TYR A 185 7.00 -32.82 -8.54
N ALA A 186 7.27 -31.53 -8.75
CA ALA A 186 8.07 -31.05 -9.87
C ALA A 186 9.48 -31.64 -9.89
N ARG A 187 10.11 -31.81 -8.71
CA ARG A 187 11.43 -32.44 -8.57
C ARG A 187 11.43 -33.89 -8.96
N LEU A 188 10.40 -34.66 -8.61
CA LEU A 188 10.26 -36.03 -9.02
C LEU A 188 10.10 -36.17 -10.52
N VAL A 189 9.22 -35.36 -11.13
CA VAL A 189 9.01 -35.36 -12.57
C VAL A 189 10.28 -34.98 -13.33
N GLN A 190 11.03 -33.97 -12.85
CA GLN A 190 12.27 -33.53 -13.48
C GLN A 190 13.36 -34.60 -13.44
N ASN A 191 13.55 -35.25 -12.26
CA ASN A 191 14.69 -36.15 -12.06
C ASN A 191 14.42 -37.58 -12.55
N LEU A 192 13.19 -38.04 -12.48
CA LEU A 192 12.83 -39.42 -12.81
C LEU A 192 12.11 -39.53 -14.16
N GLY A 193 11.21 -38.58 -14.46
CA GLY A 193 10.42 -38.61 -15.71
C GLY A 193 9.60 -39.87 -15.90
N PRO A 194 10.05 -40.86 -16.68
CA PRO A 194 9.30 -42.09 -16.95
C PRO A 194 9.03 -42.92 -15.70
N ARG A 195 7.84 -43.53 -15.61
CA ARG A 195 7.44 -44.39 -14.49
C ARG A 195 8.42 -45.54 -14.18
N SER A 196 9.09 -46.06 -15.21
CA SER A 196 10.08 -47.12 -15.06
C SER A 196 11.27 -46.74 -14.16
N LEU A 197 11.54 -45.45 -14.02
CA LEU A 197 12.62 -44.94 -13.16
C LEU A 197 12.19 -44.69 -11.71
N PHE A 198 10.93 -44.91 -11.37
CA PHE A 198 10.41 -44.72 -9.98
C PHE A 198 10.71 -45.96 -9.12
N SER A 199 11.97 -46.39 -9.07
CA SER A 199 12.42 -47.42 -8.13
C SER A 199 12.57 -46.83 -6.72
N PRO A 200 12.42 -47.64 -5.64
CA PRO A 200 12.62 -47.16 -4.28
C PRO A 200 13.95 -46.46 -4.07
N GLU A 201 15.03 -47.00 -4.65
CA GLU A 201 16.37 -46.44 -4.56
C GLU A 201 16.49 -45.04 -5.19
N ASN A 202 15.89 -44.83 -6.37
CA ASN A 202 15.89 -43.55 -7.04
C ASN A 202 15.04 -42.50 -6.31
N LEU A 203 13.90 -42.92 -5.76
CA LEU A 203 13.02 -42.08 -4.96
C LEU A 203 13.72 -41.59 -3.67
N VAL A 204 14.44 -42.46 -2.98
CA VAL A 204 15.23 -42.10 -1.79
C VAL A 204 16.33 -41.11 -2.16
N LYS A 205 17.03 -41.28 -3.30
CA LYS A 205 18.04 -40.32 -3.79
C LYS A 205 17.46 -38.93 -4.04
N VAL A 206 16.20 -38.83 -4.46
CA VAL A 206 15.50 -37.53 -4.67
C VAL A 206 14.95 -36.95 -3.37
N GLY A 207 15.09 -37.67 -2.24
CA GLY A 207 14.71 -37.19 -0.90
C GLY A 207 13.32 -37.60 -0.43
N ILE A 208 12.77 -38.69 -0.99
CA ILE A 208 11.53 -39.29 -0.49
C ILE A 208 11.85 -40.29 0.64
N PRO A 209 11.12 -40.29 1.76
CA PRO A 209 11.27 -41.30 2.82
C PRO A 209 11.04 -42.72 2.30
N GLU A 210 11.78 -43.71 2.82
CA GLU A 210 11.73 -45.10 2.36
C GLU A 210 10.33 -45.71 2.31
N ASP A 211 9.53 -45.51 3.37
CA ASP A 211 8.15 -46.03 3.45
C ASP A 211 7.28 -45.49 2.29
N LYS A 212 7.43 -44.21 1.96
CA LYS A 212 6.73 -43.61 0.84
C LYS A 212 7.30 -44.01 -0.51
N ALA A 213 8.62 -44.20 -0.58
CA ALA A 213 9.30 -44.62 -1.81
C ALA A 213 8.81 -45.99 -2.28
N ILE A 214 8.66 -46.95 -1.38
CA ILE A 214 8.10 -48.28 -1.70
C ILE A 214 6.67 -48.11 -2.23
N THR A 215 5.83 -47.36 -1.52
CA THR A 215 4.43 -47.14 -1.92
C THR A 215 4.31 -46.49 -3.29
N ILE A 216 5.14 -45.50 -3.59
CA ILE A 216 5.16 -44.79 -4.89
C ILE A 216 5.66 -45.73 -6.01
N SER A 217 6.69 -46.54 -5.73
CA SER A 217 7.22 -47.51 -6.68
C SER A 217 6.17 -48.57 -7.06
N ASP A 218 5.46 -49.12 -6.09
CA ASP A 218 4.36 -50.07 -6.31
C ASP A 218 3.25 -49.45 -7.16
N ALA A 219 2.89 -48.20 -6.87
CA ALA A 219 1.89 -47.46 -7.65
C ALA A 219 2.38 -47.20 -9.08
N ALA A 220 3.66 -46.90 -9.31
CA ALA A 220 4.23 -46.69 -10.62
C ALA A 220 4.14 -47.96 -11.52
N GLN A 221 4.38 -49.14 -10.90
CA GLN A 221 4.29 -50.43 -11.62
C GLN A 221 2.84 -50.80 -11.99
N ARG A 222 1.87 -50.39 -11.20
CA ARG A 222 0.43 -50.74 -11.37
C ARG A 222 -0.37 -49.56 -11.95
N SER A 223 0.28 -48.49 -12.33
CA SER A 223 -0.39 -47.28 -12.81
C SER A 223 -1.22 -47.52 -14.06
N MET A 224 -2.41 -46.93 -14.10
CA MET A 224 -3.31 -46.93 -15.23
C MET A 224 -3.05 -45.82 -16.25
N GLY A 225 -2.03 -44.97 -16.03
CA GLY A 225 -1.70 -43.88 -16.91
C GLY A 225 -1.13 -44.34 -18.24
N ALA A 226 -1.27 -43.50 -19.27
CA ALA A 226 -0.73 -43.76 -20.60
C ALA A 226 0.80 -43.57 -20.63
N GLU A 227 1.47 -44.21 -21.56
CA GLU A 227 2.88 -43.87 -21.81
C GLU A 227 3.00 -42.51 -22.47
N MET A 228 3.96 -41.73 -22.00
CA MET A 228 4.23 -40.39 -22.53
C MET A 228 5.41 -40.47 -23.51
N PRO A 229 5.28 -39.92 -24.72
CA PRO A 229 6.40 -39.85 -25.67
C PRO A 229 7.62 -39.10 -25.10
N ALA A 230 8.81 -39.54 -25.51
CA ALA A 230 10.06 -38.92 -24.99
C ALA A 230 10.15 -37.40 -25.21
N PRO A 231 9.77 -36.81 -26.36
CA PRO A 231 9.79 -35.36 -26.53
C PRO A 231 8.87 -34.60 -25.58
N ASP A 232 7.69 -35.16 -25.25
CA ASP A 232 6.73 -34.55 -24.32
C ASP A 232 7.26 -34.61 -22.89
N MET A 233 7.93 -35.72 -22.55
CA MET A 233 8.57 -35.87 -21.24
C MET A 233 9.74 -34.89 -21.04
N GLU A 234 10.56 -34.72 -22.07
CA GLU A 234 11.68 -33.75 -22.08
C GLU A 234 11.16 -32.32 -21.88
N TRP A 235 10.14 -31.95 -22.66
CA TRP A 235 9.51 -30.64 -22.54
C TRP A 235 8.93 -30.41 -21.11
N LEU A 236 8.23 -31.37 -20.57
CA LEU A 236 7.68 -31.28 -19.21
C LEU A 236 8.78 -31.20 -18.16
N GLY A 237 9.89 -31.93 -18.36
CA GLY A 237 11.09 -31.83 -17.52
C GLY A 237 11.68 -30.40 -17.51
N GLU A 238 11.73 -29.74 -18.68
CA GLU A 238 12.18 -28.34 -18.78
C GLU A 238 11.25 -27.40 -18.02
N VAL A 239 9.93 -27.57 -18.16
CA VAL A 239 8.95 -26.79 -17.38
C VAL A 239 9.15 -26.98 -15.88
N CYS A 240 9.36 -28.22 -15.42
CA CYS A 240 9.65 -28.53 -14.03
C CYS A 240 10.93 -27.84 -13.55
N SER A 241 11.99 -27.83 -14.37
CA SER A 241 13.24 -27.14 -14.08
C SER A 241 13.00 -25.65 -13.80
N ARG A 242 12.27 -24.98 -14.69
CA ARG A 242 11.95 -23.55 -14.53
C ARG A 242 11.10 -23.27 -13.30
N VAL A 243 10.14 -24.14 -12.99
CA VAL A 243 9.34 -24.02 -11.78
C VAL A 243 10.19 -24.15 -10.52
N LEU A 244 11.15 -25.07 -10.51
CA LEU A 244 12.07 -25.20 -9.36
C LEU A 244 13.01 -24.01 -9.22
N GLU A 245 13.44 -23.38 -10.30
CA GLU A 245 14.16 -22.11 -10.29
C GLU A 245 13.31 -20.98 -9.71
N LEU A 246 12.02 -20.89 -10.06
CA LEU A 246 11.11 -19.93 -9.48
C LEU A 246 10.89 -20.14 -7.96
N TYR A 247 10.87 -21.40 -7.48
CA TYR A 247 10.86 -21.66 -6.04
C TYR A 247 12.13 -21.11 -5.34
N LYS A 248 13.30 -21.31 -5.94
CA LYS A 248 14.57 -20.74 -5.40
C LYS A 248 14.54 -19.22 -5.40
N LEU A 249 13.99 -18.61 -6.46
CA LEU A 249 13.84 -17.16 -6.55
C LEU A 249 12.91 -16.64 -5.44
N ARG A 250 11.79 -17.33 -5.18
CA ARG A 250 10.85 -17.01 -4.11
C ARG A 250 11.53 -17.03 -2.74
N ASP A 251 12.30 -18.07 -2.44
CA ASP A 251 13.06 -18.18 -1.19
C ASP A 251 14.10 -17.04 -1.05
N THR A 252 14.74 -16.67 -2.16
CA THR A 252 15.68 -15.55 -2.19
C THR A 252 14.96 -14.22 -1.93
N ALA A 253 13.76 -14.04 -2.51
CA ALA A 253 12.94 -12.85 -2.29
C ALA A 253 12.46 -12.76 -0.82
N GLU A 254 12.12 -13.88 -0.17
CA GLU A 254 11.78 -13.89 1.26
C GLU A 254 12.97 -13.46 2.13
N LYS A 255 14.18 -13.99 1.87
CA LYS A 255 15.41 -13.58 2.58
C LYS A 255 15.73 -12.09 2.36
N TYR A 256 15.44 -11.57 1.17
CA TYR A 256 15.60 -10.15 0.89
C TYR A 256 14.56 -9.30 1.62
N ALA A 257 13.29 -9.77 1.68
CA ALA A 257 12.26 -9.13 2.48
C ALA A 257 12.64 -9.06 3.97
N ASP A 258 13.20 -10.14 4.54
CA ASP A 258 13.69 -10.16 5.91
C ASP A 258 14.74 -9.06 6.15
N LYS A 259 15.72 -8.92 5.26
CA LYS A 259 16.76 -7.90 5.38
C LYS A 259 16.20 -6.48 5.34
N ILE A 260 15.34 -6.18 4.35
CA ILE A 260 14.75 -4.85 4.21
C ILE A 260 13.86 -4.52 5.42
N MET A 261 13.08 -5.47 5.88
CA MET A 261 12.12 -5.23 6.96
C MET A 261 12.78 -5.02 8.31
N VAL A 262 14.01 -5.53 8.53
CA VAL A 262 14.82 -5.18 9.72
C VAL A 262 15.22 -3.71 9.71
N GLU A 263 15.43 -3.11 8.53
CA GLU A 263 15.77 -1.69 8.39
C GLU A 263 14.51 -0.79 8.47
N VAL A 264 13.42 -1.23 7.81
CA VAL A 264 12.19 -0.41 7.62
C VAL A 264 11.27 -0.46 8.83
N ALA A 265 11.02 -1.66 9.36
CA ALA A 265 10.02 -1.88 10.40
C ALA A 265 10.43 -3.04 11.33
N PRO A 266 11.49 -2.87 12.13
CA PRO A 266 12.03 -3.92 13.01
C PRO A 266 11.03 -4.37 14.07
N ASN A 267 10.26 -3.44 14.66
CA ASN A 267 9.26 -3.77 15.68
C ASN A 267 8.09 -4.58 15.10
N MET A 268 7.56 -4.17 13.93
CA MET A 268 6.51 -4.93 13.26
C MET A 268 7.00 -6.32 12.87
N SER A 269 8.23 -6.42 12.34
CA SER A 269 8.85 -7.68 11.90
C SER A 269 9.04 -8.65 13.07
N ALA A 270 9.45 -8.18 14.23
CA ALA A 270 9.57 -9.00 15.43
C ALA A 270 8.22 -9.57 15.89
N VAL A 271 7.12 -8.81 15.75
CA VAL A 271 5.78 -9.23 16.18
C VAL A 271 5.15 -10.23 15.21
N LEU A 272 5.21 -10.01 13.90
CA LEU A 272 4.47 -10.79 12.89
C LEU A 272 5.33 -11.55 11.88
N GLY A 273 6.64 -11.32 11.87
CA GLY A 273 7.54 -11.73 10.80
C GLY A 273 7.57 -10.72 9.65
N ALA A 274 8.66 -10.71 8.88
CA ALA A 274 8.93 -9.70 7.86
C ALA A 274 7.92 -9.73 6.71
N VAL A 275 7.66 -10.88 6.13
CA VAL A 275 6.76 -11.03 4.97
C VAL A 275 5.34 -10.54 5.30
N LEU A 276 4.77 -10.94 6.44
CA LEU A 276 3.42 -10.52 6.81
C LEU A 276 3.38 -9.03 7.15
N SER A 277 4.39 -8.50 7.81
CA SER A 277 4.53 -7.06 8.09
C SER A 277 4.63 -6.24 6.80
N ALA A 278 5.43 -6.70 5.83
CA ALA A 278 5.52 -6.08 4.51
C ALA A 278 4.20 -6.15 3.72
N LYS A 279 3.44 -7.24 3.82
CA LYS A 279 2.08 -7.35 3.24
C LYS A 279 1.13 -6.31 3.83
N ILE A 280 1.17 -6.10 5.14
CA ILE A 280 0.35 -5.08 5.82
C ILE A 280 0.73 -3.69 5.33
N ILE A 281 2.02 -3.37 5.25
CA ILE A 281 2.53 -2.10 4.71
C ILE A 281 2.10 -1.92 3.24
N SER A 282 2.16 -2.99 2.43
CA SER A 282 1.75 -2.97 1.02
C SER A 282 0.26 -2.66 0.84
N ILE A 283 -0.61 -3.30 1.62
CA ILE A 283 -2.06 -3.08 1.57
C ILE A 283 -2.43 -1.68 2.05
N ALA A 284 -1.77 -1.19 3.10
CA ALA A 284 -1.98 0.15 3.62
C ALA A 284 -1.41 1.25 2.70
N GLY A 285 -0.43 0.92 1.84
CA GLY A 285 0.23 1.84 0.94
C GLY A 285 1.36 2.66 1.57
N GLY A 286 2.03 2.11 2.59
CA GLY A 286 3.20 2.68 3.25
C GLY A 286 3.18 2.56 4.78
N LEU A 287 4.36 2.60 5.40
CA LEU A 287 4.53 2.49 6.85
C LEU A 287 3.85 3.64 7.59
N ASP A 288 3.97 4.87 7.09
CA ASP A 288 3.34 6.07 7.65
C ASP A 288 1.81 5.93 7.76
N ARG A 289 1.20 5.26 6.78
CA ARG A 289 -0.25 5.00 6.77
C ARG A 289 -0.63 3.96 7.81
N VAL A 290 0.15 2.87 7.91
CA VAL A 290 -0.06 1.83 8.95
C VAL A 290 -0.01 2.45 10.34
N ALA A 291 0.97 3.31 10.62
CA ALA A 291 1.16 3.98 11.90
C ALA A 291 -0.04 4.86 12.31
N LYS A 292 -0.70 5.49 11.34
CA LYS A 292 -1.90 6.32 11.54
C LYS A 292 -3.18 5.52 11.72
N MET A 293 -3.19 4.24 11.33
CA MET A 293 -4.38 3.40 11.44
C MET A 293 -4.66 2.99 12.88
N PRO A 294 -5.93 3.00 13.33
CA PRO A 294 -6.31 2.41 14.61
C PRO A 294 -6.20 0.88 14.55
N ALA A 295 -5.96 0.26 15.71
CA ALA A 295 -5.84 -1.20 15.82
C ALA A 295 -7.07 -1.96 15.29
N SER A 296 -8.27 -1.38 15.39
CA SER A 296 -9.50 -1.96 14.84
C SER A 296 -9.46 -2.07 13.31
N THR A 297 -8.89 -1.09 12.62
CA THR A 297 -8.71 -1.10 11.16
C THR A 297 -7.64 -2.12 10.77
N LEU A 298 -6.50 -2.15 11.48
CA LEU A 298 -5.45 -3.14 11.25
C LEU A 298 -5.95 -4.58 11.47
N GLN A 299 -6.89 -4.78 12.41
CA GLN A 299 -7.48 -6.10 12.66
C GLN A 299 -8.19 -6.67 11.43
N VAL A 300 -8.86 -5.84 10.64
CA VAL A 300 -9.70 -6.24 9.49
C VAL A 300 -9.11 -5.82 8.13
N LEU A 301 -7.92 -5.26 8.12
CA LEU A 301 -7.22 -4.84 6.90
C LEU A 301 -7.12 -6.00 5.91
N GLY A 302 -7.43 -5.75 4.63
CA GLY A 302 -7.51 -6.78 3.59
C GLY A 302 -8.85 -7.55 3.55
N ALA A 303 -9.80 -7.25 4.44
CA ALA A 303 -11.14 -7.83 4.45
C ALA A 303 -12.24 -6.81 4.07
N GLU A 304 -11.88 -5.78 3.30
CA GLU A 304 -12.76 -4.65 2.93
C GLU A 304 -14.03 -5.14 2.20
N LYS A 305 -13.89 -6.11 1.29
CA LYS A 305 -15.03 -6.69 0.57
C LYS A 305 -16.04 -7.34 1.52
N ALA A 306 -15.55 -8.04 2.57
CA ALA A 306 -16.40 -8.67 3.58
C ALA A 306 -17.05 -7.60 4.49
N LEU A 307 -16.32 -6.55 4.84
CA LEU A 307 -16.82 -5.42 5.62
C LEU A 307 -17.94 -4.67 4.87
N PHE A 308 -17.74 -4.34 3.58
CA PHE A 308 -18.77 -3.71 2.75
C PHE A 308 -19.99 -4.61 2.56
N ARG A 309 -19.80 -5.93 2.44
CA ARG A 309 -20.92 -6.87 2.42
C ARG A 309 -21.73 -6.77 3.72
N THR A 310 -21.08 -6.74 4.86
CA THR A 310 -21.72 -6.57 6.17
C THR A 310 -22.58 -5.30 6.22
N LEU A 311 -22.03 -4.17 5.77
CA LEU A 311 -22.75 -2.90 5.74
C LEU A 311 -23.99 -2.93 4.83
N LYS A 312 -23.90 -3.64 3.69
CA LYS A 312 -25.03 -3.76 2.75
C LYS A 312 -26.08 -4.75 3.19
N THR A 313 -25.69 -5.90 3.73
CA THR A 313 -26.60 -7.04 3.99
C THR A 313 -26.94 -7.23 5.46
N GLY A 314 -26.28 -6.52 6.40
CA GLY A 314 -26.41 -6.76 7.83
C GLY A 314 -25.76 -8.07 8.29
N ALA A 315 -24.97 -8.72 7.44
CA ALA A 315 -24.22 -9.92 7.81
C ALA A 315 -23.21 -9.64 8.94
N ARG A 316 -22.72 -10.67 9.61
CA ARG A 316 -21.75 -10.50 10.68
C ARG A 316 -20.43 -9.93 10.15
N PRO A 317 -19.81 -8.93 10.83
CA PRO A 317 -18.57 -8.33 10.41
C PRO A 317 -17.40 -9.32 10.45
N PRO A 318 -16.38 -9.16 9.61
CA PRO A 318 -15.18 -9.98 9.63
C PRO A 318 -14.46 -9.84 10.98
N LYS A 319 -13.98 -10.95 11.54
CA LYS A 319 -13.25 -10.96 12.82
C LYS A 319 -11.77 -10.64 12.66
N HIS A 320 -11.23 -10.82 11.47
CA HIS A 320 -9.83 -10.59 11.08
C HIS A 320 -9.71 -10.42 9.58
N GLY A 321 -8.69 -9.72 9.14
CA GLY A 321 -8.29 -9.58 7.75
C GLY A 321 -7.01 -10.35 7.45
N ILE A 322 -6.03 -9.70 6.80
CA ILE A 322 -4.75 -10.30 6.39
C ILE A 322 -3.94 -10.86 7.56
N ILE A 323 -4.08 -10.31 8.78
CA ILE A 323 -3.44 -10.81 10.00
C ILE A 323 -3.82 -12.26 10.32
N PHE A 324 -4.84 -12.83 9.66
CA PHE A 324 -5.19 -14.26 9.78
C PHE A 324 -4.04 -15.20 9.37
N GLN A 325 -3.13 -14.72 8.52
CA GLN A 325 -1.93 -15.48 8.12
C GLN A 325 -0.96 -15.70 9.29
N TYR A 326 -1.08 -14.92 10.38
CA TYR A 326 -0.28 -15.15 11.58
C TYR A 326 -0.64 -16.49 12.23
N ALA A 327 0.36 -17.36 12.45
CA ALA A 327 0.17 -18.74 12.87
C ALA A 327 -0.69 -18.87 14.13
N ALA A 328 -0.50 -17.99 15.12
CA ALA A 328 -1.25 -18.03 16.36
C ALA A 328 -2.76 -17.75 16.19
N ILE A 329 -3.16 -17.03 15.13
CA ILE A 329 -4.58 -16.79 14.79
C ILE A 329 -5.12 -17.94 13.96
N HIS A 330 -4.37 -18.35 12.94
CA HIS A 330 -4.78 -19.40 12.01
C HIS A 330 -5.01 -20.74 12.71
N GLN A 331 -4.08 -21.16 13.59
CA GLN A 331 -4.14 -22.42 14.32
C GLN A 331 -5.15 -22.40 15.48
N ALA A 332 -5.59 -21.21 15.91
CA ALA A 332 -6.53 -21.10 17.04
C ALA A 332 -7.93 -21.59 16.67
N PRO A 333 -8.71 -22.11 17.66
CA PRO A 333 -10.11 -22.45 17.50
C PRO A 333 -10.94 -21.25 17.02
N LYS A 334 -11.98 -21.49 16.23
CA LYS A 334 -12.81 -20.44 15.58
C LYS A 334 -13.36 -19.39 16.55
N TRP A 335 -13.68 -19.77 17.80
CA TRP A 335 -14.20 -18.85 18.82
C TRP A 335 -13.12 -17.94 19.42
N LEU A 336 -11.85 -18.34 19.36
CA LEU A 336 -10.73 -17.62 19.95
C LEU A 336 -10.05 -16.68 18.96
N ARG A 337 -10.12 -16.97 17.66
CA ARG A 337 -9.44 -16.20 16.58
C ARG A 337 -9.63 -14.69 16.67
N GLY A 338 -10.87 -14.23 16.88
CA GLY A 338 -11.16 -12.80 16.97
C GLY A 338 -10.57 -12.10 18.21
N LYS A 339 -10.40 -12.85 19.33
CA LYS A 339 -9.76 -12.30 20.55
C LYS A 339 -8.25 -12.18 20.37
N ILE A 340 -7.62 -13.20 19.80
CA ILE A 340 -6.19 -13.18 19.45
C ILE A 340 -5.92 -12.10 18.40
N ALA A 341 -6.73 -12.03 17.35
CA ALA A 341 -6.58 -11.01 16.30
C ALA A 341 -6.61 -9.57 16.87
N ARG A 342 -7.46 -9.30 17.87
CA ARG A 342 -7.51 -8.01 18.55
C ARG A 342 -6.23 -7.73 19.35
N ALA A 343 -5.70 -8.72 20.06
CA ALA A 343 -4.45 -8.59 20.80
C ALA A 343 -3.26 -8.33 19.86
N VAL A 344 -3.19 -9.07 18.75
CA VAL A 344 -2.18 -8.91 17.69
C VAL A 344 -2.27 -7.49 17.10
N ALA A 345 -3.45 -7.06 16.68
CA ALA A 345 -3.65 -5.75 16.08
C ALA A 345 -3.29 -4.60 17.04
N GLY A 346 -3.55 -4.75 18.33
CA GLY A 346 -3.16 -3.78 19.35
C GLY A 346 -1.64 -3.63 19.47
N LYS A 347 -0.89 -4.73 19.52
CA LYS A 347 0.58 -4.69 19.55
C LYS A 347 1.18 -4.19 18.23
N LEU A 348 0.60 -4.63 17.11
CA LEU A 348 1.00 -4.16 15.78
C LEU A 348 0.85 -2.65 15.62
N ALA A 349 -0.25 -2.06 16.08
CA ALA A 349 -0.47 -0.62 16.01
C ALA A 349 0.59 0.18 16.77
N ILE A 350 1.06 -0.34 17.92
CA ILE A 350 2.13 0.29 18.70
C ILE A 350 3.46 0.12 17.96
N ALA A 351 3.79 -1.09 17.52
CA ALA A 351 5.00 -1.40 16.77
C ALA A 351 5.14 -0.53 15.52
N ALA A 352 4.08 -0.41 14.73
CA ALA A 352 4.07 0.41 13.52
C ALA A 352 4.32 1.90 13.79
N ARG A 353 3.78 2.45 14.89
CA ARG A 353 4.04 3.84 15.29
C ARG A 353 5.50 4.06 15.71
N MET A 354 6.08 3.10 16.42
CA MET A 354 7.48 3.18 16.81
C MET A 354 8.39 3.11 15.59
N ASP A 355 8.10 2.21 14.64
CA ASP A 355 8.87 2.09 13.41
C ASP A 355 8.76 3.35 12.53
N ALA A 356 7.57 3.97 12.46
CA ALA A 356 7.33 5.14 11.61
C ALA A 356 7.88 6.45 12.18
N PHE A 357 7.88 6.61 13.52
CA PHE A 357 8.23 7.87 14.18
C PHE A 357 9.57 7.84 14.91
N GLY A 358 10.42 6.84 14.62
CA GLY A 358 11.77 6.77 15.16
C GLY A 358 11.86 6.34 16.63
N GLY A 359 10.94 5.46 17.07
CA GLY A 359 10.98 4.86 18.40
C GLY A 359 12.10 3.83 18.56
N ALA A 360 12.38 3.44 19.81
CA ALA A 360 13.35 2.40 20.11
C ALA A 360 12.93 1.05 19.53
N ASN A 361 13.90 0.17 19.24
CA ASN A 361 13.62 -1.21 18.84
C ASN A 361 13.23 -2.05 20.08
N GLU A 362 11.93 -2.16 20.33
CA GLU A 362 11.34 -2.97 21.40
C GLU A 362 10.53 -4.17 20.89
N GLY A 363 10.73 -4.55 19.64
CA GLY A 363 9.95 -5.58 18.95
C GLY A 363 9.88 -6.89 19.71
N GLU A 364 10.99 -7.36 20.27
CA GLU A 364 11.07 -8.57 21.07
C GLU A 364 10.24 -8.49 22.37
N ARG A 365 10.20 -7.33 23.01
CA ARG A 365 9.35 -7.07 24.17
C ARG A 365 7.88 -7.16 23.81
N PHE A 366 7.51 -6.59 22.65
CA PHE A 366 6.12 -6.69 22.17
C PHE A 366 5.74 -8.11 21.82
N ARG A 367 6.65 -8.88 21.25
CA ARG A 367 6.44 -10.28 20.93
C ARG A 367 6.19 -11.10 22.19
N ARG A 368 7.07 -11.01 23.19
CA ARG A 368 6.89 -11.72 24.46
C ARG A 368 5.57 -11.37 25.13
N ALA A 369 5.25 -10.08 25.24
CA ALA A 369 3.99 -9.63 25.82
C ALA A 369 2.75 -10.10 25.01
N LEU A 370 2.89 -10.28 23.69
CA LEU A 370 1.85 -10.86 22.85
C LEU A 370 1.69 -12.35 23.10
N ASP A 371 2.79 -13.10 23.20
CA ASP A 371 2.78 -14.54 23.43
C ASP A 371 2.18 -14.87 24.81
N GLU A 372 2.54 -14.11 25.85
CA GLU A 372 1.93 -14.19 27.20
C GLU A 372 0.42 -13.93 27.12
N LYS A 373 0.01 -12.89 26.39
CA LYS A 373 -1.42 -12.58 26.22
C LYS A 373 -2.18 -13.66 25.46
N ILE A 374 -1.56 -14.26 24.46
CA ILE A 374 -2.15 -15.37 23.72
C ILE A 374 -2.30 -16.60 24.63
N LYS A 375 -1.30 -16.88 25.48
CA LYS A 375 -1.35 -17.96 26.47
C LYS A 375 -2.49 -17.73 27.47
N GLU A 376 -2.58 -16.55 28.08
CA GLU A 376 -3.66 -16.15 28.97
C GLU A 376 -5.05 -16.33 28.31
N LEU A 377 -5.18 -15.91 27.03
CA LEU A 377 -6.44 -16.07 26.30
C LEU A 377 -6.81 -17.54 26.06
N LYS A 378 -5.83 -18.39 25.78
CA LYS A 378 -6.04 -19.84 25.61
C LYS A 378 -6.46 -20.49 26.94
N GLU A 379 -5.83 -20.11 28.03
CA GLU A 379 -6.14 -20.59 29.38
C GLU A 379 -7.52 -20.13 29.85
N ARG A 380 -7.88 -18.87 29.65
CA ARG A 380 -9.17 -18.30 30.04
C ARG A 380 -10.37 -18.84 29.26
N TYR A 381 -10.16 -19.29 28.03
CA TYR A 381 -11.22 -19.73 27.11
C TYR A 381 -10.98 -21.15 26.61
N HIS A 382 -10.86 -22.13 27.51
CA HIS A 382 -10.59 -23.52 27.20
C HIS A 382 -11.68 -24.20 26.40
N GLY A 383 -12.94 -23.75 26.50
CA GLY A 383 -14.09 -24.32 25.82
C GLY A 383 -14.79 -23.36 24.88
N GLN A 384 -15.57 -23.94 23.97
CA GLN A 384 -16.47 -23.13 23.14
C GLN A 384 -17.48 -22.47 24.09
N PRO A 385 -17.56 -21.11 24.12
CA PRO A 385 -18.58 -20.45 24.92
C PRO A 385 -19.96 -20.97 24.48
N PRO A 386 -20.91 -21.17 25.41
CA PRO A 386 -22.27 -21.57 25.06
C PRO A 386 -22.76 -20.61 23.97
N ARG A 387 -23.36 -21.18 22.91
CA ARG A 387 -23.96 -20.38 21.84
C ARG A 387 -24.95 -19.42 22.49
N GLN A 388 -24.55 -18.19 22.76
CA GLN A 388 -25.51 -17.13 23.03
C GLN A 388 -26.41 -17.14 21.79
N LYS A 389 -27.65 -17.56 21.94
CA LYS A 389 -28.73 -17.24 21.03
C LYS A 389 -28.75 -15.69 21.07
N TYR A 390 -28.04 -15.06 20.17
CA TYR A 390 -28.26 -13.65 19.91
C TYR A 390 -29.74 -13.61 19.53
N ALA A 391 -30.53 -13.03 20.43
CA ALA A 391 -31.94 -12.83 20.20
C ALA A 391 -32.09 -12.23 18.81
N GLU A 392 -32.99 -12.76 18.03
CA GLU A 392 -33.43 -12.24 16.74
C GLU A 392 -34.05 -10.83 16.84
N ALA A 393 -33.86 -10.18 18.02
CA ALA A 393 -34.50 -8.95 18.43
C ALA A 393 -34.01 -7.66 17.76
N ASP A 394 -33.02 -7.70 16.87
CA ASP A 394 -32.50 -6.43 16.30
C ASP A 394 -32.52 -6.35 14.78
N HIS A 395 -33.35 -7.16 14.12
CA HIS A 395 -33.59 -7.03 12.67
C HIS A 395 -34.65 -6.00 12.31
N GLN A 396 -35.21 -5.29 13.31
CA GLN A 396 -36.22 -4.23 13.13
C GLN A 396 -35.72 -2.84 13.47
N ALA A 397 -34.44 -2.55 13.33
CA ALA A 397 -34.03 -1.15 13.25
C ALA A 397 -34.67 -0.52 12.00
N PRO A 398 -35.36 0.62 12.11
CA PRO A 398 -36.08 1.24 11.02
C PRO A 398 -35.19 1.42 9.81
N ARG A 399 -35.66 1.03 8.62
CA ARG A 399 -34.95 1.21 7.34
C ARG A 399 -34.45 2.65 7.12
N ASP A 400 -35.07 3.61 7.77
CA ASP A 400 -34.79 5.03 7.68
C ASP A 400 -33.52 5.47 8.43
N ALA A 401 -33.15 4.83 9.54
CA ALA A 401 -31.88 5.07 10.22
C ALA A 401 -30.65 4.56 9.43
N ARG A 402 -30.86 3.55 8.55
CA ARG A 402 -29.82 3.05 7.65
C ARG A 402 -29.62 3.95 6.42
N ARG A 403 -30.67 4.64 5.97
CA ARG A 403 -30.60 5.57 4.85
C ARG A 403 -29.83 6.84 5.19
N SER A 404 -29.99 7.37 6.40
CA SER A 404 -29.31 8.60 6.85
C SER A 404 -27.79 8.45 6.98
N LEU A 405 -27.26 7.22 7.19
CA LEU A 405 -25.82 6.93 7.19
C LEU A 405 -25.24 6.75 5.78
N LEU A 406 -26.08 6.39 4.80
CA LEU A 406 -25.67 6.23 3.39
C LEU A 406 -25.80 7.54 2.60
N ASP A 407 -26.64 8.47 3.06
CA ASP A 407 -26.90 9.75 2.43
C ASP A 407 -26.02 10.90 2.96
N ARG A 408 -25.04 10.64 3.81
CA ARG A 408 -24.00 11.63 4.14
C ARG A 408 -23.03 11.71 2.96
N PRO A 409 -23.06 12.79 2.15
CA PRO A 409 -22.18 12.91 1.01
C PRO A 409 -20.76 13.21 1.49
N GLY A 410 -19.83 12.30 1.22
CA GLY A 410 -18.57 12.78 0.69
C GLY A 410 -17.38 12.96 1.62
N GLU A 411 -17.38 12.71 2.91
CA GLU A 411 -16.16 12.92 3.69
C GLU A 411 -15.13 11.76 3.58
N TRP A 412 -15.58 10.55 3.30
CA TRP A 412 -14.71 9.37 3.16
C TRP A 412 -14.14 9.15 1.75
N ARG A 413 -14.62 9.92 0.74
CA ARG A 413 -14.18 9.77 -0.66
C ARG A 413 -12.99 10.65 -1.03
N LYS A 414 -12.63 11.63 -0.23
CA LYS A 414 -11.52 12.56 -0.52
C LYS A 414 -10.15 12.08 -0.08
N GLU A 415 -10.07 11.07 0.79
CA GLU A 415 -8.79 10.55 1.29
C GLU A 415 -8.31 9.24 0.63
N ALA A 416 -9.17 8.57 -0.13
CA ALA A 416 -8.76 7.43 -0.94
C ALA A 416 -8.63 7.91 -2.40
N GLY A 417 -7.46 8.41 -2.75
CA GLY A 417 -7.08 8.69 -4.12
C GLY A 417 -7.13 7.42 -4.97
N HIS A 418 -8.30 7.09 -5.50
CA HIS A 418 -8.45 6.12 -6.57
C HIS A 418 -8.18 6.82 -7.89
N GLU A 419 -6.94 6.76 -8.33
CA GLU A 419 -6.66 6.85 -9.76
C GLU A 419 -7.41 5.74 -10.50
N LYS A 420 -8.33 6.18 -11.35
CA LYS A 420 -9.11 5.33 -12.25
C LYS A 420 -8.20 4.70 -13.30
N TYR A 421 -7.71 3.51 -13.06
CA TYR A 421 -7.35 2.57 -14.12
C TYR A 421 -8.61 1.79 -14.53
N GLY A 422 -9.36 2.33 -15.48
CA GLY A 422 -10.58 1.71 -15.96
C GLY A 422 -11.18 2.43 -17.16
N GLY A 423 -10.45 2.52 -18.26
CA GLY A 423 -10.91 3.26 -19.42
C GLY A 423 -10.41 2.74 -20.77
N ARG A 424 -10.24 1.41 -20.96
CA ARG A 424 -9.87 0.87 -22.28
C ARG A 424 -10.69 -0.33 -22.78
N ASP A 425 -11.56 -0.91 -21.99
CA ASP A 425 -12.19 -2.20 -22.39
C ASP A 425 -13.63 -2.07 -22.92
N GLN A 426 -14.25 -0.88 -22.92
CA GLN A 426 -15.60 -0.70 -23.48
C GLN A 426 -15.64 -0.28 -24.95
N ARG A 427 -14.51 0.10 -25.56
CA ARG A 427 -14.48 0.46 -27.01
C ARG A 427 -14.26 -0.73 -27.94
N LEU A 428 -13.78 -1.87 -27.46
CA LEU A 428 -13.55 -3.06 -28.28
C LEU A 428 -14.78 -3.96 -28.43
N ARG A 429 -15.76 -3.92 -27.52
CA ARG A 429 -17.00 -4.69 -27.65
C ARG A 429 -18.03 -4.12 -28.65
N ARG A 430 -17.87 -2.87 -29.10
CA ARG A 430 -18.77 -2.27 -30.10
C ARG A 430 -18.32 -2.46 -31.56
N ARG A 431 -17.12 -3.01 -31.79
CA ARG A 431 -16.58 -3.16 -33.16
C ARG A 431 -16.67 -4.57 -33.76
N TYR A 432 -17.03 -5.58 -32.96
CA TYR A 432 -17.12 -6.99 -33.43
C TYR A 432 -18.48 -7.65 -33.20
N GLY A 433 -19.54 -6.89 -33.02
CA GLY A 433 -20.88 -7.40 -32.76
C GLY A 433 -21.93 -7.07 -33.83
N LYS A 434 -21.55 -7.09 -35.13
CA LYS A 434 -22.51 -7.09 -36.23
C LYS A 434 -21.89 -7.81 -37.44
N GLY A 435 -22.31 -9.03 -37.63
CA GLY A 435 -22.02 -9.81 -38.86
C GLY A 435 -22.08 -11.29 -38.59
N GLN A 436 -23.26 -11.86 -38.62
CA GLN A 436 -23.64 -13.00 -39.44
C GLN A 436 -25.07 -13.44 -39.10
N ARG A 437 -25.91 -13.18 -40.04
CA ARG A 437 -26.97 -14.13 -40.35
C ARG A 437 -26.42 -15.09 -41.40
#